data_94770d858de9292898cb990907964876
#
_entry.id   94770d858de9292898cb990907964876
#
_cell.length_a   1.000
_cell.length_b   1.000
_cell.length_c   1.000
_cell.angle_alpha   90.00
_cell.angle_beta   90.00
_cell.angle_gamma   90.00
#
_symmetry.space_group_name_H-M   'P 1'
#
loop_
_entity.id
_entity.type
_entity.pdbx_description
1 polymer ?
#
loop_
_entity_poly.entity_id
_entity_poly.type
_entity_poly.pdbx_seq_one_letter_code
_entity_poly.pdbx_strand_id
1 'polypeptide(L)'
;MYCVIVGGGMVGEYLARALLAEGDQVALIEGDPQVATHLSETLEGPVLVIQGDGCEVARQEDAGVPHADIFVATTGHDEDNLASCEIANRVFGISRALARVNDPKNLRIFRRLGIESISSTALIARMIQEEAALGSMSVAFTLTNDQVGLIEIKVPTMRNHDNEEGVAAFDLDFQDGIRLVATSHNDDIQVVRPSTRIYPGDQVIVAADTDLLDEARRVIRSL
;
A
#
# COMPACT_ATOMS: atom_id res chain seq x y z
N MET A 1 0.44 10.73 16.68
CA MET A 1 1.68 10.79 15.87
C MET A 1 1.81 12.18 15.29
N TYR A 2 3.05 12.70 15.07
CA TYR A 2 3.30 13.94 14.36
C TYR A 2 3.93 13.65 12.99
N CYS A 3 3.24 13.99 11.91
CA CYS A 3 3.68 13.75 10.54
C CYS A 3 3.96 15.06 9.81
N VAL A 4 5.14 15.17 9.19
CA VAL A 4 5.45 16.29 8.27
C VAL A 4 5.34 15.79 6.84
N ILE A 5 4.54 16.47 6.01
CA ILE A 5 4.28 16.14 4.62
C ILE A 5 4.82 17.25 3.71
N VAL A 6 5.59 16.89 2.70
CA VAL A 6 6.02 17.80 1.62
C VAL A 6 5.23 17.49 0.36
N GLY A 7 4.55 18.52 -0.17
CA GLY A 7 3.66 18.45 -1.32
C GLY A 7 2.20 18.28 -0.94
N GLY A 8 1.40 19.30 -1.18
CA GLY A 8 -0.04 19.37 -0.91
C GLY A 8 -0.94 18.99 -2.10
N GLY A 9 -0.39 18.34 -3.10
CA GLY A 9 -1.19 17.79 -4.20
C GLY A 9 -2.13 16.67 -3.74
N MET A 10 -2.86 16.03 -4.67
CA MET A 10 -3.90 15.03 -4.35
C MET A 10 -3.45 13.97 -3.33
N VAL A 11 -2.23 13.45 -3.42
CA VAL A 11 -1.74 12.40 -2.51
C VAL A 11 -1.46 12.97 -1.12
N GLY A 12 -0.78 14.12 -1.06
CA GLY A 12 -0.44 14.77 0.22
C GLY A 12 -1.67 15.27 0.96
N GLU A 13 -2.62 15.90 0.26
CA GLU A 13 -3.89 16.32 0.85
C GLU A 13 -4.70 15.13 1.38
N TYR A 14 -4.84 14.04 0.58
CA TYR A 14 -5.56 12.86 1.02
C TYR A 14 -4.92 12.22 2.26
N LEU A 15 -3.58 12.12 2.27
CA LEU A 15 -2.83 11.61 3.42
C LEU A 15 -3.04 12.49 4.66
N ALA A 16 -2.94 13.82 4.50
CA ALA A 16 -3.17 14.75 5.60
C ALA A 16 -4.57 14.59 6.21
N ARG A 17 -5.61 14.52 5.37
CA ARG A 17 -6.99 14.31 5.82
C ARG A 17 -7.17 12.98 6.56
N ALA A 18 -6.57 11.90 6.05
CA ALA A 18 -6.64 10.59 6.69
C ALA A 18 -5.99 10.59 8.08
N LEU A 19 -4.79 11.16 8.21
CA LEU A 19 -4.09 11.24 9.49
C LEU A 19 -4.84 12.14 10.51
N LEU A 20 -5.36 13.27 10.06
CA LEU A 20 -6.15 14.16 10.91
C LEU A 20 -7.43 13.49 11.41
N ALA A 21 -8.09 12.68 10.57
CA ALA A 21 -9.28 11.91 10.97
C ALA A 21 -8.97 10.83 12.03
N GLU A 22 -7.74 10.32 12.08
CA GLU A 22 -7.25 9.41 13.12
C GLU A 22 -6.80 10.14 14.41
N GLY A 23 -6.83 11.49 14.41
CA GLY A 23 -6.43 12.31 15.55
C GLY A 23 -4.93 12.61 15.60
N ASP A 24 -4.21 12.38 14.53
CA ASP A 24 -2.80 12.72 14.41
C ASP A 24 -2.60 14.22 14.17
N GLN A 25 -1.37 14.69 14.39
CA GLN A 25 -0.95 16.07 14.08
C GLN A 25 -0.20 16.08 12.75
N VAL A 26 -0.48 17.06 11.92
CA VAL A 26 0.12 17.18 10.59
C VAL A 26 0.73 18.57 10.38
N ALA A 27 1.96 18.63 9.87
CA ALA A 27 2.46 19.82 9.20
C ALA A 27 2.62 19.53 7.71
N LEU A 28 2.21 20.46 6.86
CA LEU A 28 2.27 20.33 5.42
C LEU A 28 3.02 21.49 4.80
N ILE A 29 4.07 21.20 4.01
CA ILE A 29 4.85 22.19 3.27
C ILE A 29 4.42 22.12 1.81
N GLU A 30 3.93 23.24 1.24
CA GLU A 30 3.46 23.33 -0.13
C GLU A 30 4.03 24.55 -0.84
N GLY A 31 4.60 24.34 -2.02
CA GLY A 31 5.26 25.39 -2.80
C GLY A 31 4.28 26.33 -3.51
N ASP A 32 3.14 25.82 -3.96
CA ASP A 32 2.13 26.62 -4.65
C ASP A 32 1.30 27.42 -3.63
N PRO A 33 1.30 28.78 -3.70
CA PRO A 33 0.57 29.61 -2.76
C PRO A 33 -0.94 29.37 -2.78
N GLN A 34 -1.51 29.03 -3.94
CA GLN A 34 -2.96 28.80 -4.06
C GLN A 34 -3.36 27.50 -3.42
N VAL A 35 -2.56 26.44 -3.63
CA VAL A 35 -2.74 25.14 -2.99
C VAL A 35 -2.56 25.26 -1.48
N ALA A 36 -1.50 25.93 -1.02
CA ALA A 36 -1.25 26.14 0.41
C ALA A 36 -2.40 26.89 1.09
N THR A 37 -2.92 27.95 0.46
CA THR A 37 -4.10 28.68 0.96
C THR A 37 -5.32 27.78 1.04
N HIS A 38 -5.63 27.04 -0.03
CA HIS A 38 -6.75 26.11 -0.07
C HIS A 38 -6.67 25.08 1.06
N LEU A 39 -5.50 24.48 1.27
CA LEU A 39 -5.29 23.48 2.31
C LEU A 39 -5.46 24.08 3.72
N SER A 40 -4.96 25.31 3.94
CA SER A 40 -5.12 26.00 5.22
C SER A 40 -6.58 26.32 5.55
N GLU A 41 -7.44 26.49 4.55
CA GLU A 41 -8.86 26.78 4.71
C GLU A 41 -9.73 25.52 4.82
N THR A 42 -9.28 24.38 4.26
CA THR A 42 -10.11 23.18 4.09
C THR A 42 -9.71 21.99 4.96
N LEU A 43 -8.49 21.98 5.50
CA LEU A 43 -8.07 20.96 6.45
C LEU A 43 -8.55 21.34 7.86
N GLU A 44 -9.20 20.39 8.51
CA GLU A 44 -9.72 20.56 9.87
C GLU A 44 -8.89 19.72 10.86
N GLY A 45 -8.65 20.26 12.05
CA GLY A 45 -7.91 19.56 13.10
C GLY A 45 -6.55 20.19 13.42
N PRO A 46 -5.66 19.45 14.08
CA PRO A 46 -4.33 19.93 14.48
C PRO A 46 -3.37 19.93 13.28
N VAL A 47 -3.55 20.86 12.37
CA VAL A 47 -2.77 20.99 11.13
C VAL A 47 -2.03 22.35 11.07
N LEU A 48 -0.79 22.33 10.57
CA LEU A 48 0.01 23.48 10.22
C LEU A 48 0.32 23.43 8.72
N VAL A 49 -0.11 24.43 7.95
CA VAL A 49 0.24 24.55 6.54
C VAL A 49 1.28 25.66 6.36
N ILE A 50 2.39 25.32 5.72
CA ILE A 50 3.52 26.22 5.45
C ILE A 50 3.67 26.35 3.94
N GLN A 51 3.58 27.58 3.45
CA GLN A 51 3.93 27.86 2.07
C GLN A 51 5.44 27.94 1.91
N GLY A 52 6.02 27.14 1.03
CA GLY A 52 7.44 27.15 0.75
C GLY A 52 7.95 25.91 0.05
N ASP A 53 9.26 25.92 -0.23
CA ASP A 53 9.96 24.78 -0.82
C ASP A 53 10.33 23.77 0.29
N GLY A 54 9.84 22.54 0.15
CA GLY A 54 10.16 21.42 1.07
C GLY A 54 11.63 21.00 1.07
N CYS A 55 12.41 21.45 0.09
CA CYS A 55 13.86 21.28 0.04
C CYS A 55 14.65 22.36 0.80
N GLU A 56 13.97 23.37 1.38
CA GLU A 56 14.62 24.36 2.23
C GLU A 56 14.66 23.89 3.70
N VAL A 57 15.86 23.88 4.28
CA VAL A 57 16.08 23.52 5.68
C VAL A 57 15.20 24.38 6.61
N ALA A 58 15.08 25.68 6.34
CA ALA A 58 14.28 26.59 7.14
C ALA A 58 12.78 26.21 7.12
N ARG A 59 12.24 25.79 5.99
CA ARG A 59 10.84 25.35 5.89
C ARG A 59 10.59 24.05 6.63
N GLN A 60 11.54 23.14 6.59
CA GLN A 60 11.48 21.90 7.37
C GLN A 60 11.59 22.18 8.88
N GLU A 61 12.41 23.15 9.28
CA GLU A 61 12.50 23.59 10.67
C GLU A 61 11.20 24.27 11.13
N ASP A 62 10.65 25.20 10.33
CA ASP A 62 9.34 25.83 10.57
C ASP A 62 8.21 24.80 10.71
N ALA A 63 8.28 23.71 9.95
CA ALA A 63 7.36 22.57 10.01
C ALA A 63 7.63 21.64 11.21
N GLY A 64 8.60 21.92 12.06
CA GLY A 64 8.89 21.11 13.23
C GLY A 64 9.46 19.73 12.93
N VAL A 65 10.13 19.54 11.81
CA VAL A 65 10.76 18.26 11.42
C VAL A 65 11.62 17.64 12.53
N PRO A 66 12.38 18.41 13.34
CA PRO A 66 13.16 17.83 14.46
C PRO A 66 12.33 17.05 15.48
N HIS A 67 11.02 17.24 15.52
CA HIS A 67 10.10 16.65 16.48
C HIS A 67 9.10 15.67 15.82
N ALA A 68 9.21 15.47 14.51
CA ALA A 68 8.29 14.60 13.77
C ALA A 68 8.59 13.13 14.00
N ASP A 69 7.53 12.33 14.09
CA ASP A 69 7.64 10.87 14.13
C ASP A 69 7.93 10.28 12.74
N ILE A 70 7.42 10.96 11.69
CA ILE A 70 7.61 10.57 10.29
C ILE A 70 7.63 11.80 9.38
N PHE A 71 8.47 11.74 8.37
CA PHE A 71 8.55 12.69 7.27
C PHE A 71 8.12 12.03 5.97
N VAL A 72 7.22 12.66 5.20
CA VAL A 72 6.68 12.08 3.97
C VAL A 72 6.79 13.08 2.83
N ALA A 73 7.43 12.70 1.72
CA ALA A 73 7.52 13.52 0.52
C ALA A 73 6.61 12.96 -0.59
N THR A 74 5.67 13.78 -1.07
CA THR A 74 4.60 13.38 -2.00
C THR A 74 4.47 14.28 -3.22
N THR A 75 5.50 15.08 -3.53
CA THR A 75 5.47 15.97 -4.69
C THR A 75 5.40 15.20 -6.03
N GLY A 76 5.16 15.94 -7.11
CA GLY A 76 5.21 15.38 -8.48
C GLY A 76 6.63 15.11 -9.00
N HIS A 77 7.68 15.51 -8.28
CA HIS A 77 9.07 15.47 -8.70
C HIS A 77 9.90 14.56 -7.82
N ASP A 78 10.51 13.53 -8.39
CA ASP A 78 11.29 12.54 -7.63
C ASP A 78 12.55 13.17 -7.02
N GLU A 79 13.17 14.15 -7.69
CA GLU A 79 14.31 14.90 -7.22
C GLU A 79 13.99 15.70 -5.95
N ASP A 80 12.82 16.34 -5.89
CA ASP A 80 12.39 17.12 -4.72
C ASP A 80 12.06 16.16 -3.56
N ASN A 81 11.38 15.04 -3.86
CA ASN A 81 11.08 14.02 -2.86
C ASN A 81 12.36 13.40 -2.28
N LEU A 82 13.36 13.17 -3.13
CA LEU A 82 14.65 12.66 -2.69
C LEU A 82 15.38 13.69 -1.82
N ALA A 83 15.50 14.94 -2.31
CA ALA A 83 16.25 15.99 -1.64
C ALA A 83 15.63 16.33 -0.28
N SER A 84 14.30 16.48 -0.21
CA SER A 84 13.61 16.80 1.04
C SER A 84 13.76 15.69 2.09
N CYS A 85 13.66 14.41 1.69
CA CYS A 85 13.91 13.28 2.59
C CYS A 85 15.36 13.19 3.06
N GLU A 86 16.35 13.46 2.18
CA GLU A 86 17.76 13.49 2.54
C GLU A 86 18.06 14.60 3.57
N ILE A 87 17.43 15.77 3.41
CA ILE A 87 17.55 16.87 4.39
C ILE A 87 16.95 16.43 5.73
N ALA A 88 15.73 15.90 5.72
CA ALA A 88 15.08 15.42 6.94
C ALA A 88 15.93 14.38 7.68
N ASN A 89 16.51 13.42 6.96
CA ASN A 89 17.37 12.39 7.56
C ASN A 89 18.71 12.95 8.05
N ARG A 90 19.43 13.72 7.21
CA ARG A 90 20.83 14.09 7.50
C ARG A 90 20.98 15.33 8.36
N VAL A 91 20.07 16.30 8.22
CA VAL A 91 20.11 17.54 8.98
C VAL A 91 19.37 17.39 10.30
N PHE A 92 18.19 16.78 10.28
CA PHE A 92 17.32 16.70 11.46
C PHE A 92 17.34 15.33 12.14
N GLY A 93 17.92 14.32 11.52
CA GLY A 93 18.05 12.99 12.12
C GLY A 93 16.74 12.21 12.21
N ILE A 94 15.78 12.49 11.33
CA ILE A 94 14.51 11.76 11.29
C ILE A 94 14.78 10.28 11.02
N SER A 95 14.22 9.42 11.86
CA SER A 95 14.40 7.97 11.75
C SER A 95 13.56 7.34 10.64
N ARG A 96 12.44 7.96 10.25
CA ARG A 96 11.54 7.47 9.21
C ARG A 96 11.23 8.57 8.21
N ALA A 97 11.82 8.48 7.04
CA ALA A 97 11.48 9.29 5.89
C ALA A 97 10.96 8.40 4.76
N LEU A 98 9.75 8.71 4.29
CA LEU A 98 9.06 7.98 3.24
C LEU A 98 8.88 8.89 2.02
N ALA A 99 9.24 8.41 0.84
CA ALA A 99 9.10 9.14 -0.39
C ALA A 99 8.16 8.46 -1.38
N ARG A 100 7.29 9.26 -2.01
CA ARG A 100 6.63 8.86 -3.23
C ARG A 100 7.63 8.90 -4.39
N VAL A 101 7.66 7.84 -5.20
CA VAL A 101 8.46 7.77 -6.42
C VAL A 101 7.53 7.70 -7.62
N ASN A 102 7.60 8.71 -8.48
CA ASN A 102 6.74 8.85 -9.65
C ASN A 102 7.22 7.98 -10.82
N ASP A 103 8.56 7.99 -11.11
CA ASP A 103 9.16 7.06 -12.09
C ASP A 103 9.74 5.83 -11.37
N PRO A 104 9.19 4.62 -11.60
CA PRO A 104 9.68 3.38 -10.97
C PRO A 104 11.18 3.11 -11.15
N LYS A 105 11.80 3.67 -12.18
CA LYS A 105 13.25 3.53 -12.42
C LYS A 105 14.08 4.16 -11.31
N ASN A 106 13.56 5.17 -10.64
CA ASN A 106 14.22 5.88 -9.56
C ASN A 106 14.19 5.15 -8.22
N LEU A 107 13.34 4.14 -8.01
CA LEU A 107 13.26 3.36 -6.77
C LEU A 107 14.63 2.85 -6.29
N ARG A 108 15.51 2.49 -7.23
CA ARG A 108 16.83 1.98 -6.89
C ARG A 108 17.72 3.02 -6.20
N ILE A 109 17.58 4.31 -6.54
CA ILE A 109 18.40 5.36 -5.94
C ILE A 109 17.91 5.66 -4.52
N PHE A 110 16.59 5.73 -4.30
CA PHE A 110 16.01 5.92 -2.97
C PHE A 110 16.45 4.81 -2.00
N ARG A 111 16.37 3.54 -2.43
CA ARG A 111 16.85 2.40 -1.62
C ARG A 111 18.33 2.49 -1.29
N ARG A 112 19.19 2.92 -2.24
CA ARG A 112 20.64 3.07 -2.00
C ARG A 112 20.96 4.13 -0.97
N LEU A 113 20.14 5.16 -0.88
CA LEU A 113 20.27 6.25 0.08
C LEU A 113 19.56 5.95 1.41
N GLY A 114 18.93 4.78 1.54
CA GLY A 114 18.25 4.37 2.77
C GLY A 114 16.90 5.05 2.99
N ILE A 115 16.31 5.63 1.94
CA ILE A 115 14.99 6.27 2.02
C ILE A 115 13.92 5.23 1.68
N GLU A 116 12.98 5.04 2.61
CA GLU A 116 11.77 4.23 2.34
C GLU A 116 11.00 4.88 1.18
N SER A 117 10.57 4.07 0.22
CA SER A 117 9.95 4.64 -0.98
C SER A 117 8.86 3.75 -1.56
N ILE A 118 7.79 4.40 -2.04
CA ILE A 118 6.65 3.76 -2.69
C ILE A 118 6.47 4.36 -4.08
N SER A 119 6.43 3.51 -5.11
CA SER A 119 6.05 3.96 -6.44
C SER A 119 4.56 3.71 -6.68
N SER A 120 3.78 4.79 -6.64
CA SER A 120 2.34 4.73 -6.94
C SER A 120 2.08 4.25 -8.38
N THR A 121 2.90 4.67 -9.33
CA THR A 121 2.80 4.25 -10.73
C THR A 121 2.99 2.74 -10.89
N ALA A 122 4.04 2.18 -10.27
CA ALA A 122 4.29 0.73 -10.32
C ALA A 122 3.18 -0.06 -9.62
N LEU A 123 2.71 0.45 -8.46
CA LEU A 123 1.63 -0.20 -7.70
C LEU A 123 0.33 -0.23 -8.49
N ILE A 124 -0.10 0.91 -9.04
CA ILE A 124 -1.33 1.01 -9.85
C ILE A 124 -1.21 0.15 -11.10
N ALA A 125 -0.08 0.22 -11.82
CA ALA A 125 0.13 -0.59 -13.02
C ALA A 125 0.06 -2.09 -12.71
N ARG A 126 0.62 -2.54 -11.60
CA ARG A 126 0.53 -3.91 -11.14
C ARG A 126 -0.91 -4.31 -10.83
N MET A 127 -1.66 -3.49 -10.10
CA MET A 127 -3.07 -3.75 -9.79
C MET A 127 -3.92 -3.85 -11.06
N ILE A 128 -3.73 -2.94 -12.03
CA ILE A 128 -4.42 -3.00 -13.33
C ILE A 128 -4.03 -4.25 -14.11
N GLN A 129 -2.75 -4.61 -14.12
CA GLN A 129 -2.27 -5.80 -14.81
C GLN A 129 -2.85 -7.09 -14.20
N GLU A 130 -2.91 -7.15 -12.88
CA GLU A 130 -3.51 -8.26 -12.15
C GLU A 130 -5.00 -8.36 -12.46
N GLU A 131 -5.75 -7.27 -12.43
CA GLU A 131 -7.16 -7.23 -12.79
C GLU A 131 -7.40 -7.63 -14.25
N ALA A 132 -6.63 -7.08 -15.19
CA ALA A 132 -6.76 -7.37 -16.62
C ALA A 132 -6.41 -8.82 -16.98
N ALA A 133 -5.45 -9.42 -16.27
CA ALA A 133 -5.03 -10.79 -16.52
C ALA A 133 -5.99 -11.82 -15.92
N LEU A 134 -6.71 -11.48 -14.86
CA LEU A 134 -7.37 -12.43 -13.98
C LEU A 134 -8.88 -12.27 -13.91
N GLY A 135 -9.46 -11.13 -14.35
CA GLY A 135 -10.90 -10.87 -14.23
C GLY A 135 -11.44 -10.90 -12.80
N SER A 136 -10.54 -10.83 -11.82
CA SER A 136 -10.85 -10.69 -10.39
C SER A 136 -9.64 -10.14 -9.66
N MET A 137 -9.83 -9.12 -8.83
CA MET A 137 -8.77 -8.55 -7.99
C MET A 137 -8.18 -9.63 -7.07
N SER A 138 -6.94 -10.04 -7.38
CA SER A 138 -6.14 -10.81 -6.43
C SER A 138 -5.25 -9.82 -5.69
N VAL A 139 -5.65 -9.44 -4.48
CA VAL A 139 -4.82 -8.62 -3.61
C VAL A 139 -3.70 -9.49 -3.07
N ALA A 140 -2.47 -9.25 -3.52
CA ALA A 140 -1.31 -9.94 -2.98
C ALA A 140 -0.61 -9.06 -1.95
N PHE A 141 -0.56 -9.50 -0.70
CA PHE A 141 0.27 -8.90 0.34
C PHE A 141 1.46 -9.80 0.60
N THR A 142 2.66 -9.25 0.55
CA THR A 142 3.87 -9.96 1.00
C THR A 142 4.11 -9.64 2.48
N LEU A 143 4.25 -10.68 3.28
CA LEU A 143 4.61 -10.57 4.69
C LEU A 143 6.13 -10.70 4.83
N THR A 144 6.70 -9.90 5.69
CA THR A 144 8.10 -9.91 6.19
C THR A 144 9.15 -10.50 5.22
N ASN A 145 10.00 -9.66 4.66
CA ASN A 145 11.15 -10.03 3.81
C ASN A 145 10.82 -10.73 2.47
N ASP A 146 9.63 -10.49 1.91
CA ASP A 146 9.20 -11.07 0.63
C ASP A 146 9.18 -12.61 0.57
N GLN A 147 9.13 -13.30 1.70
CA GLN A 147 9.17 -14.76 1.74
C GLN A 147 7.79 -15.39 1.66
N VAL A 148 6.77 -14.79 2.28
CA VAL A 148 5.40 -15.31 2.30
C VAL A 148 4.44 -14.28 1.73
N GLY A 149 3.64 -14.69 0.76
CA GLY A 149 2.55 -13.90 0.18
C GLY A 149 1.18 -14.39 0.63
N LEU A 150 0.25 -13.44 0.80
CA LEU A 150 -1.18 -13.71 0.92
C LEU A 150 -1.84 -13.27 -0.37
N ILE A 151 -2.60 -14.17 -0.99
CA ILE A 151 -3.37 -13.86 -2.19
C ILE A 151 -4.85 -14.19 -1.98
N GLU A 152 -5.70 -13.33 -2.48
CA GLU A 152 -7.13 -13.59 -2.59
C GLU A 152 -7.43 -14.06 -4.01
N ILE A 153 -8.14 -15.19 -4.14
CA ILE A 153 -8.46 -15.80 -5.42
C ILE A 153 -9.96 -16.11 -5.45
N LYS A 154 -10.62 -15.73 -6.53
CA LYS A 154 -12.00 -16.16 -6.78
C LYS A 154 -12.00 -17.53 -7.42
N VAL A 155 -12.75 -18.48 -6.82
CA VAL A 155 -12.99 -19.80 -7.38
C VAL A 155 -13.83 -19.65 -8.65
N PRO A 156 -13.42 -20.27 -9.78
CA PRO A 156 -14.20 -20.16 -11.01
C PRO A 156 -15.63 -20.63 -10.84
N THR A 157 -16.58 -19.91 -11.44
CA THR A 157 -17.95 -20.39 -11.57
C THR A 157 -18.00 -21.32 -12.77
N MET A 158 -18.16 -22.61 -12.54
CA MET A 158 -18.26 -23.59 -13.62
C MET A 158 -19.50 -23.35 -14.50
N ARG A 159 -19.36 -23.56 -15.80
CA ARG A 159 -20.47 -23.49 -16.76
C ARG A 159 -21.41 -24.71 -16.73
N ASN A 160 -21.07 -25.76 -15.97
CA ASN A 160 -21.87 -26.99 -15.84
C ASN A 160 -22.17 -27.27 -14.36
N HIS A 161 -23.40 -27.66 -14.08
CA HIS A 161 -24.03 -27.87 -12.76
C HIS A 161 -23.45 -29.04 -11.91
N ASP A 162 -22.28 -29.57 -12.18
CA ASP A 162 -21.83 -30.84 -11.61
C ASP A 162 -21.15 -30.72 -10.22
N ASN A 163 -21.05 -29.57 -9.59
CA ASN A 163 -20.39 -29.43 -8.28
C ASN A 163 -21.15 -28.55 -7.28
N GLU A 164 -22.45 -28.76 -7.11
CA GLU A 164 -23.25 -28.12 -6.05
C GLU A 164 -22.77 -28.47 -4.62
N GLU A 165 -22.02 -29.56 -4.46
CA GLU A 165 -21.55 -29.99 -3.14
C GLU A 165 -20.28 -29.31 -2.63
N GLY A 166 -19.57 -28.54 -3.47
CA GLY A 166 -18.30 -27.91 -3.13
C GLY A 166 -17.18 -28.93 -2.87
N VAL A 167 -15.93 -28.47 -2.86
CA VAL A 167 -14.74 -29.27 -2.57
C VAL A 167 -14.29 -29.03 -1.14
N ALA A 168 -14.00 -30.09 -0.38
CA ALA A 168 -13.46 -29.92 0.96
C ALA A 168 -12.04 -29.35 0.90
N ALA A 169 -11.71 -28.43 1.80
CA ALA A 169 -10.39 -27.79 1.84
C ALA A 169 -9.25 -28.81 2.02
N PHE A 170 -9.53 -29.93 2.66
CA PHE A 170 -8.60 -31.05 2.84
C PHE A 170 -8.29 -31.80 1.54
N ASP A 171 -9.22 -31.80 0.60
CA ASP A 171 -9.08 -32.54 -0.67
C ASP A 171 -8.31 -31.71 -1.72
N LEU A 172 -7.92 -30.49 -1.40
CA LEU A 172 -7.08 -29.67 -2.27
C LEU A 172 -5.64 -30.13 -2.20
N ASP A 173 -5.10 -30.53 -3.35
CA ASP A 173 -3.72 -31.02 -3.48
C ASP A 173 -2.73 -29.84 -3.56
N PHE A 174 -2.52 -29.17 -2.43
CA PHE A 174 -1.50 -28.15 -2.30
C PHE A 174 -0.14 -28.76 -1.94
N GLN A 175 0.91 -28.30 -2.63
CA GLN A 175 2.27 -28.61 -2.21
C GLN A 175 2.59 -28.00 -0.83
N ASP A 176 3.66 -28.52 -0.20
CA ASP A 176 4.23 -27.86 0.98
C ASP A 176 4.61 -26.41 0.65
N GLY A 177 4.34 -25.49 1.59
CA GLY A 177 4.51 -24.05 1.39
C GLY A 177 3.26 -23.32 0.91
N ILE A 178 2.12 -24.03 0.68
CA ILE A 178 0.82 -23.41 0.35
C ILE A 178 -0.22 -23.79 1.40
N ARG A 179 -0.99 -22.80 1.90
CA ARG A 179 -2.07 -23.04 2.87
C ARG A 179 -3.26 -22.15 2.56
N LEU A 180 -4.44 -22.75 2.57
CA LEU A 180 -5.70 -22.03 2.53
C LEU A 180 -6.00 -21.45 3.92
N VAL A 181 -6.27 -20.16 4.00
CA VAL A 181 -6.40 -19.42 5.26
C VAL A 181 -7.85 -19.10 5.58
N ALA A 182 -8.56 -18.54 4.61
CA ALA A 182 -9.96 -18.15 4.76
C ALA A 182 -10.74 -18.36 3.46
N THR A 183 -12.04 -18.47 3.57
CA THR A 183 -12.96 -18.47 2.44
C THR A 183 -14.16 -17.57 2.75
N SER A 184 -14.70 -16.94 1.72
CA SER A 184 -15.94 -16.18 1.77
C SER A 184 -16.98 -16.84 0.87
N HIS A 185 -18.08 -17.25 1.47
CA HIS A 185 -19.24 -17.82 0.78
C HIS A 185 -20.47 -16.98 1.10
N ASN A 186 -21.13 -16.40 0.08
CA ASN A 186 -22.30 -15.54 0.26
C ASN A 186 -22.06 -14.40 1.29
N ASP A 187 -20.92 -13.72 1.20
CA ASP A 187 -20.47 -12.65 2.11
C ASP A 187 -20.17 -13.10 3.55
N ASP A 188 -20.27 -14.39 3.86
CA ASP A 188 -19.84 -14.93 5.15
C ASP A 188 -18.39 -15.39 5.07
N ILE A 189 -17.51 -14.72 5.85
CA ILE A 189 -16.07 -15.00 5.87
C ILE A 189 -15.75 -15.93 7.03
N GLN A 190 -15.09 -17.04 6.73
CA GLN A 190 -14.65 -18.01 7.73
C GLN A 190 -13.19 -18.43 7.56
N VAL A 191 -12.53 -18.67 8.70
CA VAL A 191 -11.20 -19.31 8.69
C VAL A 191 -11.35 -20.76 8.28
N VAL A 192 -10.50 -21.21 7.35
CA VAL A 192 -10.59 -22.55 6.80
C VAL A 192 -10.18 -23.59 7.83
N ARG A 193 -10.99 -24.65 7.90
CA ARG A 193 -10.76 -25.91 8.64
C ARG A 193 -10.74 -27.06 7.65
N PRO A 194 -10.20 -28.24 8.00
CA PRO A 194 -10.18 -29.39 7.10
C PRO A 194 -11.55 -29.74 6.51
N SER A 195 -12.62 -29.53 7.27
CA SER A 195 -14.01 -29.80 6.84
C SER A 195 -14.69 -28.63 6.12
N THR A 196 -14.03 -27.48 5.99
CA THR A 196 -14.58 -26.32 5.27
C THR A 196 -14.74 -26.69 3.80
N ARG A 197 -15.93 -26.43 3.24
CA ARG A 197 -16.20 -26.64 1.82
C ARG A 197 -16.02 -25.32 1.07
N ILE A 198 -15.49 -25.43 -0.12
CA ILE A 198 -15.23 -24.33 -1.05
C ILE A 198 -16.13 -24.55 -2.26
N TYR A 199 -16.88 -23.54 -2.61
CA TYR A 199 -17.87 -23.59 -3.67
C TYR A 199 -17.44 -22.74 -4.87
N PRO A 200 -17.92 -23.07 -6.09
CA PRO A 200 -17.76 -22.20 -7.23
C PRO A 200 -18.28 -20.78 -6.95
N GLY A 201 -17.44 -19.77 -7.23
CA GLY A 201 -17.76 -18.36 -6.96
C GLY A 201 -17.27 -17.84 -5.62
N ASP A 202 -16.84 -18.69 -4.70
CA ASP A 202 -16.23 -18.26 -3.42
C ASP A 202 -14.97 -17.44 -3.64
N GLN A 203 -14.68 -16.57 -2.68
CA GLN A 203 -13.36 -15.93 -2.55
C GLN A 203 -12.55 -16.70 -1.51
N VAL A 204 -11.32 -17.07 -1.85
CA VAL A 204 -10.42 -17.79 -0.96
C VAL A 204 -9.13 -17.00 -0.75
N ILE A 205 -8.66 -16.96 0.49
CA ILE A 205 -7.36 -16.38 0.86
C ILE A 205 -6.39 -17.54 1.05
N VAL A 206 -5.28 -17.47 0.30
CA VAL A 206 -4.20 -18.45 0.32
C VAL A 206 -2.92 -17.78 0.80
N ALA A 207 -2.24 -18.39 1.77
CA ALA A 207 -0.87 -18.06 2.14
C ALA A 207 0.08 -19.02 1.40
N ALA A 208 1.10 -18.49 0.77
CA ALA A 208 2.10 -19.31 0.09
C ALA A 208 3.49 -18.65 0.13
N ASP A 209 4.52 -19.49 0.00
CA ASP A 209 5.86 -18.98 -0.30
C ASP A 209 5.80 -18.19 -1.61
N THR A 210 6.56 -17.11 -1.71
CA THR A 210 6.41 -16.12 -2.80
C THR A 210 6.62 -16.74 -4.19
N ASP A 211 7.48 -17.74 -4.30
CA ASP A 211 7.74 -18.50 -5.51
C ASP A 211 6.62 -19.51 -5.86
N LEU A 212 5.74 -19.83 -4.91
CA LEU A 212 4.62 -20.76 -5.07
C LEU A 212 3.25 -20.08 -5.30
N LEU A 213 3.21 -18.75 -5.33
CA LEU A 213 1.95 -18.00 -5.51
C LEU A 213 1.23 -18.33 -6.82
N ASP A 214 1.97 -18.54 -7.90
CA ASP A 214 1.39 -18.91 -9.21
C ASP A 214 0.87 -20.35 -9.22
N GLU A 215 1.49 -21.23 -8.44
CA GLU A 215 0.99 -22.60 -8.25
C GLU A 215 -0.31 -22.60 -7.45
N ALA A 216 -0.37 -21.86 -6.33
CA ALA A 216 -1.58 -21.69 -5.54
C ALA A 216 -2.76 -21.19 -6.40
N ARG A 217 -2.50 -20.22 -7.27
CA ARG A 217 -3.51 -19.73 -8.24
C ARG A 217 -3.98 -20.82 -9.20
N ARG A 218 -3.05 -21.62 -9.70
CA ARG A 218 -3.36 -22.72 -10.64
C ARG A 218 -4.28 -23.75 -10.03
N VAL A 219 -3.98 -24.19 -8.80
CA VAL A 219 -4.80 -25.18 -8.07
C VAL A 219 -6.22 -24.67 -7.86
N ILE A 220 -6.39 -23.44 -7.33
CA ILE A 220 -7.73 -22.87 -7.09
C ILE A 220 -8.51 -22.67 -8.40
N ARG A 221 -7.85 -22.36 -9.49
CA ARG A 221 -8.52 -22.17 -10.78
C ARG A 221 -8.89 -23.45 -11.49
N SER A 222 -8.35 -24.57 -11.07
CA SER A 222 -8.71 -25.89 -11.60
C SER A 222 -9.93 -26.51 -10.91
N LEU A 223 -10.45 -25.86 -9.86
CA LEU A 223 -11.69 -26.23 -9.18
C LEU A 223 -12.91 -25.82 -10.00
#